data_8f25fc7b70ff9f8b65baec0881f874f6
#
_entry.id   8f25fc7b70ff9f8b65baec0881f874f6
#
_cell.length_a   1.000
_cell.length_b   1.000
_cell.length_c   1.000
_cell.angle_alpha   90.00
_cell.angle_beta   90.00
_cell.angle_gamma   90.00
#
_symmetry.space_group_name_H-M   'P 1'
#
loop_
_entity.id
_entity.type
_entity.pdbx_description
1 polymer ?
#
loop_
_entity_poly.entity_id
_entity_poly.type
_entity_poly.pdbx_seq_one_letter_code
_entity_poly.pdbx_strand_id
1 'polypeptide(L)'
;MRRWGAAVLAAVVALMPVRAADWSLALHGGAGVIERGQYAPGEEEAIRKALGNALASGSAILAGGGTALNAVEAVVAALEADPHFNAGVGAALTSAGTAELDAAIMDGATRRAAAVTGVMTTASPVALARKLMETGPHVFLAGAAADGFARAHGLAQVPNSHFITPARRKMLDAMREGATAGFDLHLRFGTVGAVARDRAGNLAAATSTGGLTGKAPGRIGDSPIIGAGTVAENGACAVSATGSGEIFIRARAAGQICDRIRFGRQSAKAAAEAVITDVGRLGGDGGVIVVDARGRIAFAMNSPGMYRASVTAGSQPVVKIFADE
;
A
#
# COMPACT_ATOMS: atom_id res chain seq x y z
N MET A 1 75.18 7.64 3.73
CA MET A 1 73.93 6.93 4.08
C MET A 1 72.74 7.90 3.92
N ARG A 2 72.01 7.84 2.84
CA ARG A 2 70.80 8.71 2.58
C ARG A 2 69.56 7.92 2.97
N ARG A 3 68.80 8.41 3.98
CA ARG A 3 67.55 7.87 4.40
C ARG A 3 66.42 8.51 3.53
N TRP A 4 65.73 7.71 2.76
CA TRP A 4 64.51 8.09 2.04
C TRP A 4 63.34 7.91 2.99
N GLY A 5 62.67 9.00 3.35
CA GLY A 5 61.40 8.97 4.05
C GLY A 5 60.26 8.79 3.04
N ALA A 6 59.52 7.69 3.12
CA ALA A 6 58.33 7.48 2.36
C ALA A 6 57.16 8.25 3.04
N ALA A 7 56.62 9.26 2.38
CA ALA A 7 55.42 9.94 2.79
C ALA A 7 54.18 9.08 2.36
N VAL A 8 53.44 8.54 3.32
CA VAL A 8 52.17 7.86 3.09
C VAL A 8 51.06 8.94 3.00
N LEU A 9 50.55 9.16 1.78
CA LEU A 9 49.40 10.02 1.57
C LEU A 9 48.13 9.23 1.95
N ALA A 10 47.55 9.54 3.11
CA ALA A 10 46.23 9.01 3.49
C ALA A 10 45.13 9.77 2.71
N ALA A 11 44.53 9.13 1.74
CA ALA A 11 43.36 9.66 1.05
C ALA A 11 42.15 9.60 2.01
N VAL A 12 41.74 10.75 2.54
CA VAL A 12 40.46 10.89 3.27
C VAL A 12 39.34 10.91 2.25
N VAL A 13 38.70 9.77 2.08
CA VAL A 13 37.40 9.70 1.32
C VAL A 13 36.36 10.37 2.19
N ALA A 14 36.02 11.63 1.89
CA ALA A 14 34.92 12.33 2.50
C ALA A 14 33.61 11.63 2.05
N LEU A 15 33.00 10.87 2.95
CA LEU A 15 31.61 10.39 2.78
C LEU A 15 30.71 11.62 2.73
N MET A 16 30.32 12.03 1.53
CA MET A 16 29.29 13.05 1.37
C MET A 16 28.00 12.53 2.01
N PRO A 17 27.35 13.30 2.90
CA PRO A 17 26.08 12.89 3.47
C PRO A 17 25.07 12.72 2.32
N VAL A 18 24.46 11.55 2.20
CA VAL A 18 23.37 11.31 1.25
C VAL A 18 22.28 12.31 1.59
N ARG A 19 22.08 13.30 0.72
CA ARG A 19 21.03 14.31 0.88
C ARG A 19 19.69 13.61 0.86
N ALA A 20 18.81 13.93 1.82
CA ALA A 20 17.44 13.44 1.81
C ALA A 20 16.75 13.85 0.50
N ALA A 21 15.99 12.96 -0.11
CA ALA A 21 15.18 13.31 -1.28
C ALA A 21 14.22 14.44 -0.92
N ASP A 22 14.04 15.42 -1.81
CA ASP A 22 13.10 16.52 -1.57
C ASP A 22 11.68 16.00 -1.32
N TRP A 23 11.27 14.96 -2.06
CA TRP A 23 10.06 14.18 -1.82
C TRP A 23 10.22 12.76 -2.36
N SER A 24 9.40 11.84 -1.86
CA SER A 24 9.41 10.42 -2.26
C SER A 24 8.00 9.86 -2.25
N LEU A 25 7.72 8.97 -3.20
CA LEU A 25 6.44 8.29 -3.35
C LEU A 25 6.66 6.83 -3.74
N ALA A 26 5.96 5.93 -3.07
CA ALA A 26 5.86 4.54 -3.49
C ALA A 26 4.41 4.06 -3.39
N LEU A 27 4.03 3.12 -4.25
CA LEU A 27 2.73 2.47 -4.24
C LEU A 27 2.85 0.96 -4.42
N HIS A 28 1.82 0.24 -4.02
CA HIS A 28 1.58 -1.14 -4.42
C HIS A 28 0.15 -1.34 -4.92
N GLY A 29 -0.01 -2.29 -5.84
CA GLY A 29 -1.30 -2.76 -6.35
C GLY A 29 -1.64 -4.18 -5.89
N GLY A 30 -0.92 -4.70 -4.87
CA GLY A 30 -1.10 -6.03 -4.33
C GLY A 30 0.14 -6.92 -4.48
N ALA A 31 0.24 -7.91 -3.59
CA ALA A 31 1.25 -8.97 -3.62
C ALA A 31 0.57 -10.34 -3.65
N GLY A 32 1.23 -11.35 -4.19
CA GLY A 32 0.70 -12.72 -4.26
C GLY A 32 1.48 -13.61 -5.22
N VAL A 33 0.85 -14.69 -5.65
CA VAL A 33 1.40 -15.59 -6.68
C VAL A 33 1.23 -14.91 -8.05
N ILE A 34 2.08 -13.94 -8.30
CA ILE A 34 2.11 -13.16 -9.54
C ILE A 34 3.33 -13.65 -10.34
N GLU A 35 3.08 -14.43 -11.38
CA GLU A 35 4.12 -15.08 -12.18
C GLU A 35 4.04 -14.68 -13.66
N ARG A 36 5.18 -14.73 -14.36
CA ARG A 36 5.23 -14.49 -15.80
C ARG A 36 4.42 -15.55 -16.55
N GLY A 37 3.74 -15.11 -17.61
CA GLY A 37 2.96 -16.01 -18.47
C GLY A 37 1.54 -16.29 -18.01
N GLN A 38 1.08 -15.71 -16.92
CA GLN A 38 -0.30 -15.85 -16.41
C GLN A 38 -1.26 -14.80 -16.96
N TYR A 39 -0.72 -13.77 -17.61
CA TYR A 39 -1.50 -12.65 -18.12
C TYR A 39 -2.06 -12.95 -19.51
N ALA A 40 -3.27 -12.45 -19.76
CA ALA A 40 -3.79 -12.34 -21.10
C ALA A 40 -2.89 -11.39 -21.95
N PRO A 41 -2.88 -11.55 -23.29
CA PRO A 41 -2.11 -10.66 -24.14
C PRO A 41 -2.41 -9.18 -23.88
N GLY A 42 -1.37 -8.39 -23.56
CA GLY A 42 -1.48 -6.96 -23.24
C GLY A 42 -1.91 -6.62 -21.80
N GLU A 43 -2.30 -7.58 -20.98
CA GLU A 43 -2.76 -7.34 -19.60
C GLU A 43 -1.61 -6.86 -18.69
N GLU A 44 -0.42 -7.48 -18.78
CA GLU A 44 0.75 -7.01 -18.03
C GLU A 44 1.09 -5.56 -18.34
N GLU A 45 1.08 -5.19 -19.61
CA GLU A 45 1.33 -3.80 -20.04
C GLU A 45 0.26 -2.85 -19.52
N ALA A 46 -1.02 -3.25 -19.55
CA ALA A 46 -2.12 -2.46 -19.00
C ALA A 46 -1.95 -2.22 -17.50
N ILE A 47 -1.55 -3.25 -16.73
CA ILE A 47 -1.27 -3.13 -15.29
C ILE A 47 -0.07 -2.20 -15.05
N ARG A 48 1.03 -2.36 -15.79
CA ARG A 48 2.20 -1.46 -15.68
C ARG A 48 1.82 -0.01 -15.96
N LYS A 49 1.00 0.23 -16.98
CA LYS A 49 0.47 1.57 -17.30
C LYS A 49 -0.41 2.12 -16.20
N ALA A 50 -1.32 1.30 -15.63
CA ALA A 50 -2.18 1.70 -14.53
C ALA A 50 -1.38 2.11 -13.27
N LEU A 51 -0.36 1.32 -12.89
CA LEU A 51 0.58 1.67 -11.82
C LEU A 51 1.34 2.97 -12.11
N GLY A 52 1.81 3.14 -13.35
CA GLY A 52 2.47 4.37 -13.79
C GLY A 52 1.57 5.60 -13.72
N ASN A 53 0.31 5.49 -14.14
CA ASN A 53 -0.67 6.56 -14.08
C ASN A 53 -1.00 6.95 -12.62
N ALA A 54 -1.22 5.96 -11.74
CA ALA A 54 -1.44 6.21 -10.33
C ALA A 54 -0.22 6.87 -9.67
N LEU A 55 1.01 6.41 -9.98
CA LEU A 55 2.23 7.05 -9.50
C LEU A 55 2.35 8.51 -9.98
N ALA A 56 2.01 8.77 -11.24
CA ALA A 56 2.04 10.10 -11.84
C ALA A 56 1.08 11.07 -11.15
N SER A 57 -0.12 10.64 -10.73
CA SER A 57 -1.09 11.49 -10.02
C SER A 57 -0.53 12.02 -8.70
N GLY A 58 0.07 11.14 -7.88
CA GLY A 58 0.66 11.54 -6.60
C GLY A 58 1.96 12.32 -6.78
N SER A 59 2.81 11.95 -7.74
CA SER A 59 4.08 12.64 -7.99
C SER A 59 3.88 14.08 -8.49
N ALA A 60 2.84 14.33 -9.29
CA ALA A 60 2.49 15.68 -9.73
C ALA A 60 2.13 16.59 -8.53
N ILE A 61 1.40 16.06 -7.54
CA ILE A 61 1.06 16.77 -6.30
C ILE A 61 2.34 17.13 -5.53
N LEU A 62 3.23 16.16 -5.31
CA LEU A 62 4.48 16.37 -4.57
C LEU A 62 5.45 17.30 -5.30
N ALA A 63 5.58 17.18 -6.61
CA ALA A 63 6.39 18.06 -7.45
C ALA A 63 5.87 19.50 -7.40
N GLY A 64 4.55 19.69 -7.38
CA GLY A 64 3.89 20.98 -7.20
C GLY A 64 3.96 21.57 -5.79
N GLY A 65 4.61 20.88 -4.83
CA GLY A 65 4.72 21.33 -3.44
C GLY A 65 3.53 20.95 -2.55
N GLY A 66 2.65 20.06 -3.03
CA GLY A 66 1.53 19.52 -2.25
C GLY A 66 1.99 18.56 -1.15
N THR A 67 1.06 18.18 -0.27
CA THR A 67 1.34 17.35 0.91
C THR A 67 1.44 15.87 0.58
N ALA A 68 2.20 15.12 1.39
CA ALA A 68 2.25 13.67 1.32
C ALA A 68 0.85 13.03 1.45
N LEU A 69 0.03 13.60 2.33
CA LEU A 69 -1.33 13.12 2.57
C LEU A 69 -2.23 13.22 1.31
N ASN A 70 -2.16 14.34 0.58
CA ASN A 70 -2.89 14.51 -0.67
C ASN A 70 -2.37 13.57 -1.77
N ALA A 71 -1.06 13.33 -1.79
CA ALA A 71 -0.45 12.44 -2.78
C ALA A 71 -0.87 10.97 -2.59
N VAL A 72 -0.84 10.45 -1.34
CA VAL A 72 -1.25 9.05 -1.08
C VAL A 72 -2.74 8.84 -1.34
N GLU A 73 -3.60 9.82 -1.00
CA GLU A 73 -5.03 9.79 -1.32
C GLU A 73 -5.26 9.72 -2.83
N ALA A 74 -4.63 10.60 -3.61
CA ALA A 74 -4.78 10.63 -5.06
C ALA A 74 -4.32 9.33 -5.74
N VAL A 75 -3.21 8.75 -5.27
CA VAL A 75 -2.70 7.46 -5.76
C VAL A 75 -3.70 6.34 -5.47
N VAL A 76 -4.16 6.22 -4.22
CA VAL A 76 -5.06 5.14 -3.83
C VAL A 76 -6.41 5.29 -4.50
N ALA A 77 -6.96 6.52 -4.62
CA ALA A 77 -8.20 6.78 -5.35
C ALA A 77 -8.09 6.40 -6.85
N ALA A 78 -6.94 6.65 -7.48
CA ALA A 78 -6.69 6.23 -8.86
C ALA A 78 -6.66 4.70 -8.99
N LEU A 79 -6.08 3.99 -8.02
CA LEU A 79 -6.07 2.53 -7.99
C LEU A 79 -7.45 1.93 -7.64
N GLU A 80 -8.26 2.59 -6.79
CA GLU A 80 -9.65 2.21 -6.51
C GLU A 80 -10.57 2.32 -7.75
N ALA A 81 -10.23 3.21 -8.68
CA ALA A 81 -11.00 3.40 -9.92
C ALA A 81 -10.61 2.41 -11.04
N ASP A 82 -9.51 1.67 -10.88
CA ASP A 82 -8.96 0.78 -11.91
C ASP A 82 -9.34 -0.69 -11.65
N PRO A 83 -10.01 -1.36 -12.61
CA PRO A 83 -10.53 -2.73 -12.42
C PRO A 83 -9.46 -3.82 -12.29
N HIS A 84 -8.19 -3.53 -12.58
CA HIS A 84 -7.11 -4.51 -12.44
C HIS A 84 -6.76 -4.79 -10.98
N PHE A 85 -7.11 -3.89 -10.05
CA PHE A 85 -6.72 -4.02 -8.65
C PHE A 85 -7.88 -4.47 -7.75
N ASN A 86 -7.55 -4.98 -6.58
CA ASN A 86 -8.52 -5.41 -5.58
C ASN A 86 -8.82 -4.29 -4.58
N ALA A 87 -9.40 -3.20 -5.09
CA ALA A 87 -9.90 -2.08 -4.28
C ALA A 87 -10.93 -1.32 -5.12
N GLY A 88 -11.96 -0.75 -4.51
CA GLY A 88 -12.98 -0.04 -5.26
C GLY A 88 -13.55 -0.88 -6.41
N VAL A 89 -13.45 -0.37 -7.66
CA VAL A 89 -13.80 -1.13 -8.86
C VAL A 89 -12.85 -2.30 -9.04
N GLY A 90 -13.37 -3.53 -9.12
CA GLY A 90 -12.54 -4.74 -9.18
C GLY A 90 -12.22 -5.34 -7.81
N ALA A 91 -12.89 -4.89 -6.75
CA ALA A 91 -12.77 -5.48 -5.43
C ALA A 91 -13.17 -6.96 -5.39
N ALA A 92 -12.49 -7.72 -4.54
CA ALA A 92 -12.85 -9.10 -4.21
C ALA A 92 -14.26 -9.16 -3.61
N LEU A 93 -14.98 -10.22 -3.92
CA LEU A 93 -16.36 -10.41 -3.48
C LEU A 93 -16.42 -11.29 -2.24
N THR A 94 -17.36 -10.98 -1.35
CA THR A 94 -17.75 -11.85 -0.24
C THR A 94 -18.34 -13.17 -0.75
N SER A 95 -18.45 -14.16 0.13
CA SER A 95 -19.18 -15.41 -0.17
C SER A 95 -20.64 -15.18 -0.56
N ALA A 96 -21.24 -14.05 -0.14
CA ALA A 96 -22.59 -13.62 -0.57
C ALA A 96 -22.62 -12.97 -1.97
N GLY A 97 -21.45 -12.69 -2.58
CA GLY A 97 -21.35 -12.09 -3.91
C GLY A 97 -21.47 -10.57 -3.94
N THR A 98 -21.26 -9.92 -2.80
CA THR A 98 -21.21 -8.45 -2.66
C THR A 98 -19.76 -7.97 -2.49
N ALA A 99 -19.48 -6.73 -2.87
CA ALA A 99 -18.25 -6.05 -2.50
C ALA A 99 -18.41 -5.38 -1.12
N GLU A 100 -17.48 -5.64 -0.21
CA GLU A 100 -17.32 -4.93 1.06
C GLU A 100 -15.90 -4.38 1.10
N LEU A 101 -15.79 -3.05 1.15
CA LEU A 101 -14.53 -2.32 0.96
C LEU A 101 -14.01 -1.79 2.28
N ASP A 102 -12.68 -1.84 2.43
CA ASP A 102 -11.99 -1.34 3.60
C ASP A 102 -10.90 -0.35 3.16
N ALA A 103 -10.69 0.74 3.92
CA ALA A 103 -9.59 1.66 3.67
C ALA A 103 -9.12 2.34 4.95
N ALA A 104 -7.86 2.76 4.96
CA ALA A 104 -7.29 3.63 5.98
C ALA A 104 -6.37 4.68 5.38
N ILE A 105 -6.25 5.81 6.08
CA ILE A 105 -5.30 6.87 5.78
C ILE A 105 -4.72 7.44 7.07
N MET A 106 -3.44 7.79 7.06
CA MET A 106 -2.76 8.36 8.22
C MET A 106 -1.81 9.48 7.83
N ASP A 107 -1.89 10.59 8.54
CA ASP A 107 -0.95 11.71 8.51
C ASP A 107 0.14 11.53 9.57
N GLY A 108 1.38 11.41 9.14
CA GLY A 108 2.52 11.20 10.01
C GLY A 108 2.91 12.41 10.84
N ALA A 109 2.56 13.63 10.40
CA ALA A 109 2.89 14.86 11.11
C ALA A 109 2.06 15.02 12.38
N THR A 110 0.77 14.78 12.30
CA THR A 110 -0.18 14.93 13.40
C THR A 110 -0.52 13.61 14.08
N ARG A 111 -0.19 12.48 13.44
CA ARG A 111 -0.63 11.12 13.78
C ARG A 111 -2.16 10.95 13.74
N ARG A 112 -2.87 11.88 13.11
CA ARG A 112 -4.29 11.70 12.83
C ARG A 112 -4.45 10.62 11.78
N ALA A 113 -5.39 9.74 12.02
CA ALA A 113 -5.71 8.64 11.13
C ALA A 113 -7.22 8.41 11.11
N ALA A 114 -7.71 7.83 10.03
CA ALA A 114 -9.03 7.23 10.03
C ALA A 114 -9.07 6.00 9.14
N ALA A 115 -10.01 5.13 9.47
CA ALA A 115 -10.28 3.90 8.76
C ALA A 115 -11.79 3.69 8.59
N VAL A 116 -12.14 3.03 7.51
CA VAL A 116 -13.49 2.60 7.21
C VAL A 116 -13.49 1.14 6.77
N THR A 117 -14.53 0.41 7.11
CA THR A 117 -14.66 -1.01 6.76
C THR A 117 -16.08 -1.38 6.38
N GLY A 118 -16.21 -2.43 5.55
CA GLY A 118 -17.51 -2.91 5.10
C GLY A 118 -18.31 -1.85 4.32
N VAL A 119 -17.63 -0.94 3.63
CA VAL A 119 -18.22 0.09 2.77
C VAL A 119 -18.80 -0.56 1.52
N MET A 120 -20.06 -0.26 1.18
CA MET A 120 -20.77 -0.92 0.09
C MET A 120 -21.29 0.03 -0.99
N THR A 121 -21.39 1.33 -0.69
CA THR A 121 -22.03 2.29 -1.61
C THR A 121 -21.22 3.57 -1.85
N THR A 122 -20.16 3.82 -1.10
CA THR A 122 -19.31 5.00 -1.31
C THR A 122 -18.26 4.72 -2.38
N ALA A 123 -18.23 5.53 -3.43
CA ALA A 123 -17.40 5.30 -4.62
C ALA A 123 -15.90 5.19 -4.34
N SER A 124 -15.37 5.95 -3.38
CA SER A 124 -13.96 5.92 -2.96
C SER A 124 -13.84 5.75 -1.45
N PRO A 125 -13.51 4.55 -0.96
CA PRO A 125 -13.27 4.29 0.46
C PRO A 125 -12.13 5.12 1.06
N VAL A 126 -11.05 5.37 0.31
CA VAL A 126 -9.94 6.21 0.81
C VAL A 126 -10.35 7.66 1.00
N ALA A 127 -11.18 8.21 0.10
CA ALA A 127 -11.73 9.56 0.26
C ALA A 127 -12.68 9.64 1.47
N LEU A 128 -13.43 8.56 1.75
CA LEU A 128 -14.26 8.46 2.94
C LEU A 128 -13.40 8.43 4.21
N ALA A 129 -12.34 7.63 4.25
CA ALA A 129 -11.40 7.60 5.37
C ALA A 129 -10.75 8.99 5.56
N ARG A 130 -10.36 9.66 4.48
CA ARG A 130 -9.83 11.03 4.53
C ARG A 130 -10.84 12.02 5.13
N LYS A 131 -12.09 12.00 4.66
CA LYS A 131 -13.15 12.87 5.17
C LYS A 131 -13.42 12.62 6.64
N LEU A 132 -13.45 11.36 7.10
CA LEU A 132 -13.61 11.02 8.50
C LEU A 132 -12.47 11.58 9.35
N MET A 133 -11.22 11.46 8.91
CA MET A 133 -10.05 11.99 9.59
C MET A 133 -10.11 13.52 9.75
N GLU A 134 -10.66 14.23 8.76
CA GLU A 134 -10.73 15.70 8.79
C GLU A 134 -11.84 16.25 9.65
N THR A 135 -12.98 15.56 9.72
CA THR A 135 -14.22 16.15 10.25
C THR A 135 -14.68 15.59 11.58
N GLY A 136 -14.18 14.43 11.99
CA GLY A 136 -14.71 13.73 13.14
C GLY A 136 -13.75 13.53 14.31
N PRO A 137 -14.28 13.29 15.52
CA PRO A 137 -13.49 12.79 16.63
C PRO A 137 -13.21 11.29 16.52
N HIS A 138 -13.91 10.60 15.60
CA HIS A 138 -13.82 9.15 15.43
C HIS A 138 -12.68 8.77 14.49
N VAL A 139 -12.02 7.66 14.82
CA VAL A 139 -10.95 7.09 14.00
C VAL A 139 -11.48 5.97 13.10
N PHE A 140 -12.60 5.34 13.44
CA PHE A 140 -13.07 4.14 12.76
C PHE A 140 -14.59 4.13 12.59
N LEU A 141 -15.07 3.91 11.36
CA LEU A 141 -16.50 3.69 11.05
C LEU A 141 -16.67 2.40 10.23
N ALA A 142 -17.82 1.74 10.39
CA ALA A 142 -18.09 0.46 9.75
C ALA A 142 -19.46 0.40 9.06
N GLY A 143 -19.53 -0.32 7.95
CA GLY A 143 -20.74 -0.73 7.25
C GLY A 143 -21.65 0.43 6.87
N ALA A 144 -22.96 0.23 7.01
CA ALA A 144 -23.97 1.21 6.64
C ALA A 144 -23.81 2.58 7.34
N ALA A 145 -23.22 2.61 8.52
CA ALA A 145 -22.92 3.86 9.23
C ALA A 145 -21.79 4.65 8.55
N ALA A 146 -20.76 3.97 8.02
CA ALA A 146 -19.72 4.60 7.22
C ALA A 146 -20.29 5.17 5.91
N ASP A 147 -21.10 4.43 5.19
CA ASP A 147 -21.79 4.90 3.98
C ASP A 147 -22.76 6.05 4.29
N GLY A 148 -23.45 6.00 5.43
CA GLY A 148 -24.32 7.09 5.93
C GLY A 148 -23.53 8.37 6.20
N PHE A 149 -22.38 8.27 6.83
CA PHE A 149 -21.46 9.38 7.04
C PHE A 149 -20.97 9.96 5.70
N ALA A 150 -20.57 9.12 4.76
CA ALA A 150 -20.16 9.53 3.42
C ALA A 150 -21.23 10.36 2.72
N ARG A 151 -22.46 9.88 2.74
CA ARG A 151 -23.61 10.56 2.14
C ARG A 151 -23.88 11.91 2.79
N ALA A 152 -23.85 11.98 4.12
CA ALA A 152 -24.04 13.21 4.88
C ALA A 152 -22.96 14.28 4.58
N HIS A 153 -21.77 13.85 4.13
CA HIS A 153 -20.66 14.73 3.78
C HIS A 153 -20.46 14.92 2.27
N GLY A 154 -21.45 14.54 1.45
CA GLY A 154 -21.47 14.81 0.01
C GLY A 154 -20.53 13.94 -0.81
N LEU A 155 -20.04 12.80 -0.29
CA LEU A 155 -19.25 11.85 -1.06
C LEU A 155 -20.12 11.06 -2.04
N ALA A 156 -19.59 10.80 -3.24
CA ALA A 156 -20.30 10.11 -4.30
C ALA A 156 -20.75 8.71 -3.86
N GLN A 157 -22.04 8.42 -4.10
CA GLN A 157 -22.66 7.13 -3.82
C GLN A 157 -22.94 6.39 -5.10
N VAL A 158 -22.69 5.09 -5.11
CA VAL A 158 -22.87 4.18 -6.25
C VAL A 158 -23.58 2.90 -5.79
N PRO A 159 -24.25 2.17 -6.69
CA PRO A 159 -24.77 0.85 -6.35
C PRO A 159 -23.59 -0.13 -6.15
N ASN A 160 -23.75 -1.14 -5.28
CA ASN A 160 -22.72 -2.14 -5.02
C ASN A 160 -22.18 -2.84 -6.28
N SER A 161 -23.05 -2.99 -7.30
CA SER A 161 -22.69 -3.54 -8.61
C SER A 161 -21.60 -2.73 -9.35
N HIS A 162 -21.40 -1.47 -8.99
CA HIS A 162 -20.35 -0.62 -9.56
C HIS A 162 -18.95 -1.21 -9.31
N PHE A 163 -18.73 -1.87 -8.18
CA PHE A 163 -17.45 -2.45 -7.81
C PHE A 163 -17.20 -3.83 -8.42
N ILE A 164 -18.26 -4.48 -8.92
CA ILE A 164 -18.25 -5.88 -9.35
C ILE A 164 -17.88 -5.99 -10.83
N THR A 165 -16.72 -6.55 -11.12
CA THR A 165 -16.32 -6.85 -12.49
C THR A 165 -16.71 -8.29 -12.88
N PRO A 166 -16.88 -8.59 -14.20
CA PRO A 166 -17.10 -9.96 -14.66
C PRO A 166 -15.98 -10.92 -14.21
N ALA A 167 -14.72 -10.45 -14.19
CA ALA A 167 -13.59 -11.24 -13.72
C ALA A 167 -13.74 -11.64 -12.25
N ARG A 168 -14.11 -10.71 -11.35
CA ARG A 168 -14.31 -11.00 -9.92
C ARG A 168 -15.51 -11.92 -9.68
N ARG A 169 -16.56 -11.81 -10.48
CA ARG A 169 -17.70 -12.74 -10.43
C ARG A 169 -17.25 -14.16 -10.79
N LYS A 170 -16.56 -14.30 -11.93
CA LYS A 170 -16.00 -15.59 -12.37
C LYS A 170 -15.10 -16.24 -11.33
N MET A 171 -14.26 -15.44 -10.65
CA MET A 171 -13.41 -15.95 -9.56
C MET A 171 -14.21 -16.52 -8.40
N LEU A 172 -15.22 -15.78 -7.94
CA LEU A 172 -16.06 -16.26 -6.85
C LEU A 172 -16.80 -17.53 -7.23
N ASP A 173 -17.33 -17.62 -8.46
CA ASP A 173 -18.06 -18.77 -8.94
C ASP A 173 -17.14 -20.01 -9.05
N ALA A 174 -15.94 -19.86 -9.60
CA ALA A 174 -14.91 -20.91 -9.63
C ALA A 174 -14.55 -21.42 -8.22
N MET A 175 -14.39 -20.50 -7.25
CA MET A 175 -14.14 -20.87 -5.86
C MET A 175 -15.29 -21.69 -5.26
N ARG A 176 -16.55 -21.34 -5.54
CA ARG A 176 -17.74 -22.07 -5.07
C ARG A 176 -17.85 -23.48 -5.67
N GLU A 177 -17.37 -23.64 -6.89
CA GLU A 177 -17.35 -24.94 -7.60
C GLU A 177 -16.20 -25.84 -7.12
N GLY A 178 -15.39 -25.39 -6.14
CA GLY A 178 -14.29 -26.19 -5.60
C GLY A 178 -13.06 -26.23 -6.51
N ALA A 179 -12.95 -25.30 -7.46
CA ALA A 179 -11.75 -25.13 -8.26
C ALA A 179 -10.58 -24.74 -7.34
N THR A 180 -9.85 -25.75 -6.88
CA THR A 180 -8.67 -25.62 -6.04
C THR A 180 -7.39 -25.60 -6.88
N ALA A 181 -6.38 -25.04 -6.31
CA ALA A 181 -4.96 -25.26 -6.57
C ALA A 181 -4.24 -24.46 -7.66
N GLY A 182 -4.85 -23.92 -8.67
CA GLY A 182 -4.08 -23.15 -9.68
C GLY A 182 -4.66 -21.77 -9.95
N PHE A 183 -5.96 -21.66 -9.82
CA PHE A 183 -6.71 -20.43 -10.11
C PHE A 183 -6.81 -19.49 -8.90
N ASP A 184 -6.63 -20.03 -7.69
CA ASP A 184 -7.08 -19.40 -6.44
C ASP A 184 -6.03 -18.54 -5.73
N LEU A 185 -4.74 -18.86 -5.89
CA LEU A 185 -3.68 -18.15 -5.17
C LEU A 185 -3.30 -16.81 -5.81
N HIS A 186 -3.43 -16.69 -7.14
CA HIS A 186 -3.02 -15.50 -7.87
C HIS A 186 -3.87 -14.26 -7.58
N LEU A 187 -5.11 -14.47 -7.09
CA LEU A 187 -6.12 -13.44 -6.97
C LEU A 187 -6.64 -13.27 -5.53
N ARG A 188 -6.01 -13.97 -4.56
CA ARG A 188 -6.36 -13.86 -3.14
C ARG A 188 -5.99 -12.52 -2.55
N PHE A 189 -4.86 -11.96 -2.96
CA PHE A 189 -4.29 -10.77 -2.37
C PHE A 189 -4.17 -9.67 -3.43
N GLY A 190 -4.65 -8.51 -3.16
CA GLY A 190 -4.63 -7.44 -4.14
C GLY A 190 -4.97 -6.10 -3.54
N THR A 191 -4.66 -5.88 -2.28
CA THR A 191 -4.76 -4.59 -1.60
C THR A 191 -3.94 -3.54 -2.33
N VAL A 192 -4.47 -2.33 -2.49
CA VAL A 192 -3.71 -1.19 -3.00
C VAL A 192 -3.25 -0.28 -1.88
N GLY A 193 -2.11 0.40 -2.07
CA GLY A 193 -1.65 1.36 -1.08
C GLY A 193 -0.58 2.29 -1.60
N ALA A 194 -0.37 3.38 -0.87
CA ALA A 194 0.64 4.37 -1.15
C ALA A 194 1.27 4.92 0.13
N VAL A 195 2.55 5.24 0.05
CA VAL A 195 3.32 5.91 1.09
C VAL A 195 4.11 7.05 0.48
N ALA A 196 4.14 8.20 1.14
CA ALA A 196 4.82 9.38 0.64
C ALA A 196 5.54 10.15 1.73
N ARG A 197 6.57 10.88 1.31
CA ARG A 197 7.21 11.98 2.04
C ARG A 197 7.19 13.22 1.19
N ASP A 198 6.67 14.33 1.72
CA ASP A 198 6.65 15.62 1.03
C ASP A 198 7.93 16.44 1.27
N ARG A 199 8.00 17.62 0.64
CA ARG A 199 9.15 18.55 0.76
C ARG A 199 9.35 19.09 2.17
N ALA A 200 8.27 19.19 2.97
CA ALA A 200 8.36 19.58 4.37
C ALA A 200 8.85 18.45 5.28
N GLY A 201 9.01 17.24 4.72
CA GLY A 201 9.45 16.06 5.46
C GLY A 201 8.31 15.29 6.13
N ASN A 202 7.06 15.67 5.88
CA ASN A 202 5.90 14.97 6.41
C ASN A 202 5.67 13.66 5.67
N LEU A 203 5.31 12.64 6.42
CA LEU A 203 5.01 11.30 5.95
C LEU A 203 3.51 11.06 5.93
N ALA A 204 3.04 10.27 4.98
CA ALA A 204 1.66 9.80 4.94
C ALA A 204 1.58 8.39 4.36
N ALA A 205 0.55 7.64 4.77
CA ALA A 205 0.21 6.32 4.24
C ALA A 205 -1.29 6.21 4.00
N ALA A 206 -1.66 5.47 2.96
CA ALA A 206 -3.04 5.07 2.71
C ALA A 206 -3.07 3.65 2.13
N THR A 207 -4.10 2.89 2.48
CA THR A 207 -4.32 1.53 2.01
C THR A 207 -5.82 1.32 1.77
N SER A 208 -6.18 0.60 0.70
CA SER A 208 -7.58 0.26 0.36
C SER A 208 -7.67 -1.15 -0.21
N THR A 209 -8.77 -1.84 0.07
CA THR A 209 -8.95 -3.25 -0.34
C THR A 209 -10.41 -3.69 -0.41
N GLY A 210 -10.66 -4.71 -1.26
CA GLY A 210 -11.85 -5.55 -1.20
C GLY A 210 -11.70 -6.79 -0.29
N GLY A 211 -10.50 -6.99 0.31
CA GLY A 211 -10.19 -8.17 1.12
C GLY A 211 -9.89 -9.42 0.27
N LEU A 212 -10.42 -10.56 0.65
CA LEU A 212 -10.18 -11.86 0.01
C LEU A 212 -11.41 -12.31 -0.80
N THR A 213 -11.20 -12.94 -1.95
CA THR A 213 -12.30 -13.58 -2.70
C THR A 213 -12.97 -14.65 -1.84
N GLY A 214 -14.29 -14.60 -1.78
CA GLY A 214 -15.09 -15.53 -0.97
C GLY A 214 -15.01 -15.28 0.55
N LYS A 215 -14.45 -14.15 0.99
CA LYS A 215 -14.42 -13.79 2.42
C LYS A 215 -15.84 -13.84 3.04
N ALA A 216 -15.93 -14.20 4.32
CA ALA A 216 -17.19 -14.07 5.04
C ALA A 216 -17.65 -12.60 5.04
N PRO A 217 -18.96 -12.32 4.87
CA PRO A 217 -19.49 -10.97 5.09
C PRO A 217 -19.04 -10.44 6.46
N GLY A 218 -18.55 -9.19 6.49
CA GLY A 218 -18.01 -8.57 7.69
C GLY A 218 -16.57 -8.96 8.04
N ARG A 219 -15.87 -9.81 7.25
CA ARG A 219 -14.43 -10.09 7.47
C ARG A 219 -13.60 -8.85 7.17
N ILE A 220 -12.75 -8.49 8.09
CA ILE A 220 -11.81 -7.36 8.00
C ILE A 220 -10.39 -7.91 7.98
N GLY A 221 -9.56 -7.41 7.05
CA GLY A 221 -8.13 -7.67 6.99
C GLY A 221 -7.30 -6.61 7.72
N ASP A 222 -6.01 -6.58 7.42
CA ASP A 222 -5.04 -5.65 8.01
C ASP A 222 -5.17 -4.21 7.50
N SER A 223 -5.64 -4.01 6.25
CA SER A 223 -5.62 -2.72 5.55
C SER A 223 -6.25 -1.57 6.34
N PRO A 224 -7.45 -1.70 6.97
CA PRO A 224 -8.05 -0.62 7.74
C PRO A 224 -7.50 -0.52 9.18
N ILE A 225 -6.62 -1.43 9.60
CA ILE A 225 -6.10 -1.46 10.97
C ILE A 225 -4.79 -0.69 11.05
N ILE A 226 -4.84 0.48 11.69
CA ILE A 226 -3.65 1.32 11.91
C ILE A 226 -2.62 0.53 12.75
N GLY A 227 -1.41 0.44 12.22
CA GLY A 227 -0.32 -0.36 12.79
C GLY A 227 -0.24 -1.79 12.28
N ALA A 228 -1.28 -2.31 11.60
CA ALA A 228 -1.22 -3.61 10.93
C ALA A 228 -0.93 -3.44 9.43
N GLY A 229 -1.86 -2.86 8.67
CA GLY A 229 -1.72 -2.63 7.23
C GLY A 229 -1.29 -1.23 6.83
N THR A 230 -1.54 -0.23 7.70
CA THR A 230 -1.30 1.19 7.42
C THR A 230 -0.71 1.89 8.63
N VAL A 231 0.39 2.64 8.43
CA VAL A 231 0.93 3.52 9.47
C VAL A 231 1.76 4.65 8.85
N ALA A 232 1.72 5.83 9.44
CA ALA A 232 2.65 6.92 9.14
C ALA A 232 3.02 7.66 10.42
N GLU A 233 4.33 7.85 10.65
CA GLU A 233 4.87 8.61 11.78
C GLU A 233 6.08 9.43 11.34
N ASN A 234 6.00 10.76 11.47
CA ASN A 234 7.15 11.63 11.22
C ASN A 234 8.31 11.23 12.15
N GLY A 235 9.51 11.27 11.60
CA GLY A 235 10.72 10.84 12.31
C GLY A 235 10.96 9.32 12.30
N ALA A 236 10.01 8.53 11.80
CA ALA A 236 10.13 7.08 11.64
C ALA A 236 9.90 6.67 10.17
N CYS A 237 8.68 6.31 9.82
CA CYS A 237 8.34 5.86 8.48
C CYS A 237 6.85 5.98 8.14
N ALA A 238 6.53 5.80 6.85
CA ALA A 238 5.20 5.46 6.36
C ALA A 238 5.24 4.05 5.75
N VAL A 239 4.23 3.24 6.05
CA VAL A 239 4.11 1.84 5.59
C VAL A 239 2.71 1.57 5.10
N SER A 240 2.61 0.84 3.98
CA SER A 240 1.39 0.17 3.53
C SER A 240 1.70 -1.29 3.22
N ALA A 241 0.80 -2.18 3.62
CA ALA A 241 0.96 -3.63 3.54
C ALA A 241 -0.11 -4.27 2.65
N THR A 242 0.22 -5.45 2.12
CA THR A 242 -0.66 -6.30 1.32
C THR A 242 -0.29 -7.76 1.52
N GLY A 243 -1.26 -8.65 1.72
CA GLY A 243 -1.01 -10.09 1.92
C GLY A 243 -2.03 -10.77 2.81
N SER A 244 -1.57 -11.75 3.58
CA SER A 244 -2.36 -12.54 4.53
C SER A 244 -2.80 -11.70 5.72
N GLY A 245 -3.93 -10.97 5.58
CA GLY A 245 -4.38 -9.94 6.51
C GLY A 245 -4.38 -10.35 7.97
N GLU A 246 -4.88 -11.56 8.27
CA GLU A 246 -4.94 -12.12 9.63
C GLU A 246 -3.53 -12.23 10.26
N ILE A 247 -2.53 -12.56 9.44
CA ILE A 247 -1.14 -12.68 9.90
C ILE A 247 -0.51 -11.29 10.08
N PHE A 248 -0.75 -10.37 9.15
CA PHE A 248 -0.28 -8.98 9.26
C PHE A 248 -0.87 -8.28 10.50
N ILE A 249 -2.13 -8.55 10.86
CA ILE A 249 -2.75 -8.08 12.11
C ILE A 249 -2.00 -8.64 13.32
N ARG A 250 -1.82 -9.96 13.39
CA ARG A 250 -1.17 -10.63 14.53
C ARG A 250 0.28 -10.20 14.69
N ALA A 251 1.00 -9.96 13.57
CA ALA A 251 2.35 -9.44 13.56
C ALA A 251 2.44 -7.94 13.85
N ARG A 252 1.33 -7.18 13.82
CA ARG A 252 1.32 -5.71 13.86
C ARG A 252 2.30 -5.12 12.83
N ALA A 253 2.27 -5.67 11.61
CA ALA A 253 3.38 -5.61 10.66
C ALA A 253 3.84 -4.17 10.35
N ALA A 254 2.92 -3.26 10.00
CA ALA A 254 3.28 -1.88 9.66
C ALA A 254 3.88 -1.13 10.87
N GLY A 255 3.30 -1.28 12.07
CA GLY A 255 3.79 -0.65 13.30
C GLY A 255 5.16 -1.19 13.69
N GLN A 256 5.36 -2.51 13.62
CA GLN A 256 6.63 -3.16 13.96
C GLN A 256 7.77 -2.66 13.05
N ILE A 257 7.51 -2.36 11.77
CA ILE A 257 8.50 -1.77 10.87
C ILE A 257 8.91 -0.37 11.36
N CYS A 258 7.94 0.52 11.66
CA CYS A 258 8.25 1.86 12.17
C CYS A 258 8.94 1.81 13.54
N ASP A 259 8.57 0.90 14.44
CA ASP A 259 9.23 0.69 15.74
C ASP A 259 10.70 0.28 15.57
N ARG A 260 10.99 -0.65 14.64
CA ARG A 260 12.37 -1.07 14.33
C ARG A 260 13.22 0.05 13.76
N ILE A 261 12.64 0.93 12.94
CA ILE A 261 13.33 2.11 12.40
C ILE A 261 13.56 3.13 13.53
N ARG A 262 12.52 3.47 14.30
CA ARG A 262 12.53 4.54 15.28
C ARG A 262 13.37 4.18 16.51
N PHE A 263 13.13 3.03 17.09
CA PHE A 263 13.78 2.61 18.34
C PHE A 263 14.96 1.70 18.10
N GLY A 264 14.89 0.80 17.10
CA GLY A 264 15.94 -0.13 16.74
C GLY A 264 17.01 0.46 15.79
N ARG A 265 16.80 1.70 15.29
CA ARG A 265 17.69 2.38 14.34
C ARG A 265 18.02 1.58 13.08
N GLN A 266 17.15 0.65 12.73
CA GLN A 266 17.32 -0.15 11.52
C GLN A 266 17.04 0.70 10.26
N SER A 267 17.63 0.31 9.13
CA SER A 267 17.24 0.86 7.84
C SER A 267 15.82 0.41 7.47
N ALA A 268 15.11 1.19 6.63
CA ALA A 268 13.79 0.81 6.13
C ALA A 268 13.80 -0.60 5.50
N LYS A 269 14.83 -0.91 4.72
CA LYS A 269 15.00 -2.24 4.09
C LYS A 269 15.13 -3.34 5.15
N ALA A 270 16.07 -3.22 6.09
CA ALA A 270 16.30 -4.25 7.12
C ALA A 270 15.06 -4.46 8.01
N ALA A 271 14.36 -3.38 8.38
CA ALA A 271 13.14 -3.46 9.18
C ALA A 271 12.01 -4.16 8.42
N ALA A 272 11.81 -3.82 7.15
CA ALA A 272 10.80 -4.43 6.29
C ALA A 272 11.08 -5.93 6.06
N GLU A 273 12.32 -6.30 5.71
CA GLU A 273 12.74 -7.68 5.49
C GLU A 273 12.58 -8.53 6.76
N ALA A 274 12.94 -8.00 7.93
CA ALA A 274 12.77 -8.69 9.21
C ALA A 274 11.30 -8.99 9.53
N VAL A 275 10.40 -8.02 9.26
CA VAL A 275 8.97 -8.20 9.52
C VAL A 275 8.33 -9.17 8.52
N ILE A 276 8.68 -9.09 7.23
CA ILE A 276 8.20 -10.06 6.23
C ILE A 276 8.71 -11.48 6.51
N THR A 277 9.93 -11.62 7.02
CA THR A 277 10.44 -12.91 7.51
C THR A 277 9.60 -13.44 8.66
N ASP A 278 9.21 -12.58 9.60
CA ASP A 278 8.36 -12.96 10.74
C ASP A 278 6.94 -13.34 10.28
N VAL A 279 6.36 -12.58 9.37
CA VAL A 279 5.08 -12.93 8.70
C VAL A 279 5.16 -14.32 8.07
N GLY A 280 6.26 -14.64 7.36
CA GLY A 280 6.48 -15.98 6.79
C GLY A 280 6.56 -17.08 7.85
N ARG A 281 7.23 -16.85 8.99
CA ARG A 281 7.27 -17.80 10.12
C ARG A 281 5.91 -18.07 10.74
N LEU A 282 5.02 -17.07 10.70
CA LEU A 282 3.64 -17.21 11.17
C LEU A 282 2.71 -17.87 10.14
N GLY A 283 3.25 -18.27 8.98
CA GLY A 283 2.51 -18.93 7.90
C GLY A 283 1.80 -17.98 6.94
N GLY A 284 2.19 -16.70 6.92
CA GLY A 284 1.63 -15.70 6.00
C GLY A 284 2.56 -15.38 4.84
N ASP A 285 1.98 -14.78 3.82
CA ASP A 285 2.67 -14.24 2.65
C ASP A 285 2.17 -12.84 2.32
N GLY A 286 2.97 -12.12 1.54
CA GLY A 286 2.63 -10.76 1.11
C GLY A 286 3.85 -9.87 0.96
N GLY A 287 3.61 -8.55 1.07
CA GLY A 287 4.65 -7.55 0.96
C GLY A 287 4.28 -6.22 1.61
N VAL A 288 5.28 -5.37 1.70
CA VAL A 288 5.15 -4.01 2.24
C VAL A 288 5.90 -3.01 1.39
N ILE A 289 5.41 -1.79 1.38
CA ILE A 289 6.12 -0.62 0.89
C ILE A 289 6.40 0.31 2.06
N VAL A 290 7.59 0.89 2.09
CA VAL A 290 8.08 1.74 3.17
C VAL A 290 8.76 2.98 2.62
N VAL A 291 8.45 4.15 3.18
CA VAL A 291 9.25 5.38 3.02
C VAL A 291 9.69 5.84 4.40
N ASP A 292 11.01 5.99 4.61
CA ASP A 292 11.53 6.48 5.89
C ASP A 292 11.56 8.02 5.98
N ALA A 293 11.89 8.54 7.16
CA ALA A 293 11.97 9.97 7.42
C ALA A 293 13.00 10.72 6.53
N ARG A 294 13.94 10.00 5.89
CA ARG A 294 14.91 10.55 4.94
C ARG A 294 14.46 10.44 3.49
N GLY A 295 13.25 9.91 3.24
CA GLY A 295 12.71 9.69 1.90
C GLY A 295 13.27 8.45 1.19
N ARG A 296 13.96 7.55 1.90
CA ARG A 296 14.43 6.30 1.32
C ARG A 296 13.27 5.32 1.21
N ILE A 297 13.10 4.77 0.01
CA ILE A 297 12.05 3.80 -0.30
C ILE A 297 12.60 2.39 -0.10
N ALA A 298 11.81 1.51 0.48
CA ALA A 298 12.08 0.08 0.56
C ALA A 298 10.82 -0.73 0.22
N PHE A 299 11.05 -1.88 -0.40
CA PHE A 299 10.07 -2.92 -0.67
C PHE A 299 10.57 -4.21 -0.04
N ALA A 300 9.67 -4.97 0.59
CA ALA A 300 9.97 -6.32 1.03
C ALA A 300 8.75 -7.21 0.78
N MET A 301 8.98 -8.43 0.30
CA MET A 301 7.94 -9.42 0.05
C MET A 301 8.51 -10.83 0.20
N ASN A 302 7.65 -11.79 0.53
CA ASN A 302 7.92 -13.22 0.49
C ASN A 302 6.97 -13.96 -0.48
N SER A 303 6.28 -13.22 -1.34
CA SER A 303 5.48 -13.73 -2.46
C SER A 303 6.25 -13.66 -3.77
N PRO A 304 5.87 -14.45 -4.82
CA PRO A 304 6.52 -14.43 -6.15
C PRO A 304 6.49 -13.09 -6.86
N GLY A 305 5.52 -12.22 -6.53
CA GLY A 305 5.43 -10.88 -7.10
C GLY A 305 4.65 -9.91 -6.24
N MET A 306 4.86 -8.62 -6.55
CA MET A 306 4.11 -7.50 -6.02
C MET A 306 4.05 -6.40 -7.06
N TYR A 307 2.86 -6.00 -7.45
CA TYR A 307 2.64 -4.79 -8.24
C TYR A 307 3.14 -3.59 -7.45
N ARG A 308 4.18 -2.93 -7.92
CA ARG A 308 4.81 -1.84 -7.17
C ARG A 308 5.38 -0.79 -8.10
N ALA A 309 5.34 0.46 -7.65
CA ALA A 309 5.99 1.55 -8.35
C ALA A 309 6.55 2.57 -7.36
N SER A 310 7.56 3.32 -7.78
CA SER A 310 8.17 4.36 -6.96
C SER A 310 8.83 5.45 -7.79
N VAL A 311 8.96 6.62 -7.16
CA VAL A 311 9.68 7.77 -7.71
C VAL A 311 10.17 8.65 -6.55
N THR A 312 11.33 9.28 -6.74
CA THR A 312 11.83 10.34 -5.86
C THR A 312 12.09 11.61 -6.68
N ALA A 313 12.15 12.73 -6.03
CA ALA A 313 12.47 14.00 -6.70
C ALA A 313 13.72 13.88 -7.57
N GLY A 314 13.59 14.21 -8.85
CA GLY A 314 14.68 14.17 -9.83
C GLY A 314 15.04 12.79 -10.37
N SER A 315 14.36 11.71 -9.97
CA SER A 315 14.55 10.37 -10.54
C SER A 315 13.50 10.03 -11.59
N GLN A 316 13.80 9.01 -12.42
CA GLN A 316 12.80 8.41 -13.28
C GLN A 316 11.87 7.50 -12.48
N PRO A 317 10.57 7.44 -12.83
CA PRO A 317 9.63 6.48 -12.28
C PRO A 317 10.08 5.03 -12.53
N VAL A 318 9.88 4.16 -11.55
CA VAL A 318 10.15 2.72 -11.67
C VAL A 318 8.87 1.97 -11.41
N VAL A 319 8.50 1.05 -12.31
CA VAL A 319 7.36 0.14 -12.18
C VAL A 319 7.87 -1.29 -12.25
N LYS A 320 7.49 -2.12 -11.29
CA LYS A 320 7.92 -3.51 -11.15
C LYS A 320 6.75 -4.41 -10.77
N ILE A 321 6.81 -5.67 -11.17
CA ILE A 321 5.79 -6.68 -10.88
C ILE A 321 6.41 -7.90 -10.21
N PHE A 322 7.43 -8.49 -10.82
CA PHE A 322 8.00 -9.77 -10.41
C PHE A 322 9.09 -9.59 -9.36
N ALA A 323 9.35 -10.63 -8.57
CA ALA A 323 10.33 -10.58 -7.48
C ALA A 323 11.78 -10.38 -7.98
N ASP A 324 12.08 -10.81 -9.19
CA ASP A 324 13.40 -10.73 -9.81
C ASP A 324 13.69 -9.40 -10.54
N GLU A 325 12.78 -8.45 -10.48
CA GLU A 325 12.94 -7.09 -11.04
C GLU A 325 13.60 -6.08 -10.09
#